data_a6bab62b8731c91fe74296dff3ec3e07
#
_entry.id   a6bab62b8731c91fe74296dff3ec3e07
#
_cell.length_a   1.000
_cell.length_b   1.000
_cell.length_c   1.000
_cell.angle_alpha   90.00
_cell.angle_beta   90.00
_cell.angle_gamma   90.00
#
_symmetry.space_group_name_H-M   'P 1'
#
loop_
_entity.id
_entity.type
_entity.pdbx_description
1 polymer ?
#
loop_
_entity_poly.entity_id
_entity_poly.type
_entity_poly.pdbx_seq_one_letter_code
_entity_poly.pdbx_strand_id
1 'polypeptide(L)'
;MKFTPIKTLAAIALLCALSSTAYAAKIGDTEFTYGGYIKLDAMWSDYSAGAPAGTSVGRDFYVPSTLTVGNDNSSDAVFDMHARESRFNFGTATLLDNGKTVKTKIELDFLLSAPGGNERVSNSYSPRIRHAFISYDGWLFGQTWSNFQNVGALPEALDFVGPAEGTVFVRQSQIKYTTGAWSFSLENPESTITTAGGGMAVTDDASLPDFTARYTHNADWGNFVVTALARQLTYKVGGVDADETSFGVSASGMVKLGEDNLKFMLTQGKGLGRYVGLNVARGAVLNGDDLDAIDSTSGFIAYQHKWNSQWRSTFLYSFLSADNDENLLAMYGDPTESSQSYSANILYSPVKRLTFGAEFKHAERELESGVDGDMDRLQFSVKYAF
;
A
#
# COMPACT_ATOMS: atom_id res chain seq x y z
N MET A 1 48.27 18.47 17.78
CA MET A 1 46.88 18.00 17.86
C MET A 1 46.39 17.68 16.47
N LYS A 2 46.27 16.39 16.16
CA LYS A 2 45.79 15.93 14.86
C LYS A 2 44.28 15.68 14.97
N PHE A 3 43.47 16.44 14.28
CA PHE A 3 42.04 16.18 14.16
C PHE A 3 41.79 15.04 13.16
N THR A 4 41.25 13.96 13.64
CA THR A 4 40.75 12.84 12.81
C THR A 4 39.34 13.17 12.35
N PRO A 5 39.02 13.09 11.05
CA PRO A 5 37.66 13.33 10.60
C PRO A 5 36.74 12.14 10.97
N ILE A 6 35.69 12.42 11.68
CA ILE A 6 34.57 11.50 11.93
C ILE A 6 33.89 11.25 10.59
N LYS A 7 34.10 10.07 10.04
CA LYS A 7 33.42 9.63 8.82
C LYS A 7 31.95 9.35 9.12
N THR A 8 31.10 10.06 8.44
CA THR A 8 29.66 9.99 8.39
C THR A 8 29.15 8.57 8.06
N LEU A 9 28.66 7.85 9.05
CA LEU A 9 27.94 6.57 8.91
C LEU A 9 26.44 6.84 9.07
N ALA A 10 25.85 7.57 8.15
CA ALA A 10 24.45 7.99 8.28
C ALA A 10 23.63 7.87 6.98
N ALA A 11 23.81 6.78 6.20
CA ALA A 11 23.01 6.63 4.98
C ALA A 11 22.60 5.19 4.63
N ILE A 12 22.49 4.25 5.59
CA ILE A 12 22.19 2.83 5.28
C ILE A 12 20.95 2.29 6.01
N ALA A 13 20.22 3.09 6.78
CA ALA A 13 19.19 2.59 7.70
C ALA A 13 17.74 2.58 7.16
N LEU A 14 17.48 2.83 5.88
CA LEU A 14 16.08 3.02 5.42
C LEU A 14 15.56 1.96 4.43
N LEU A 15 16.15 0.78 4.34
CA LEU A 15 15.66 -0.28 3.44
C LEU A 15 15.36 -1.62 4.14
N CYS A 16 15.37 -1.68 5.46
CA CYS A 16 15.25 -2.92 6.23
C CYS A 16 14.09 -2.94 7.24
N ALA A 17 12.96 -2.33 6.96
CA ALA A 17 11.82 -2.37 7.87
C ALA A 17 10.86 -3.55 7.65
N LEU A 18 11.24 -4.54 6.85
CA LEU A 18 10.61 -5.87 6.83
C LEU A 18 11.78 -6.87 6.82
N SER A 19 12.26 -7.23 8.00
CA SER A 19 13.40 -8.13 8.18
C SER A 19 13.09 -9.57 7.76
N SER A 20 13.12 -9.82 6.45
CA SER A 20 13.48 -11.14 5.97
C SER A 20 15.01 -11.22 6.08
N THR A 21 15.53 -12.13 6.86
CA THR A 21 16.96 -12.40 6.93
C THR A 21 17.38 -12.96 5.57
N ALA A 22 18.02 -12.13 4.77
CA ALA A 22 18.55 -12.56 3.49
C ALA A 22 19.78 -13.44 3.71
N TYR A 23 19.86 -14.59 3.04
CA TYR A 23 21.11 -15.34 2.90
C TYR A 23 21.96 -14.67 1.85
N ALA A 24 23.26 -14.49 2.14
CA ALA A 24 24.20 -13.87 1.23
C ALA A 24 25.23 -14.89 0.74
N ALA A 25 25.50 -14.90 -0.56
CA ALA A 25 26.62 -15.60 -1.18
C ALA A 25 27.44 -14.60 -1.98
N LYS A 26 28.78 -14.65 -1.93
CA LYS A 26 29.67 -13.74 -2.63
C LYS A 26 30.36 -14.44 -3.78
N ILE A 27 30.33 -13.86 -4.98
CA ILE A 27 31.03 -14.31 -6.17
C ILE A 27 31.76 -13.10 -6.76
N GLY A 28 33.09 -13.08 -6.69
CA GLY A 28 33.91 -11.93 -7.05
C GLY A 28 33.54 -10.72 -6.19
N ASP A 29 33.26 -9.58 -6.81
CA ASP A 29 32.84 -8.32 -6.16
C ASP A 29 31.34 -8.20 -5.95
N THR A 30 30.57 -9.24 -6.28
CA THR A 30 29.12 -9.25 -6.17
C THR A 30 28.65 -10.13 -5.02
N GLU A 31 27.89 -9.55 -4.12
CA GLU A 31 27.12 -10.23 -3.08
C GLU A 31 25.71 -10.50 -3.60
N PHE A 32 25.26 -11.75 -3.48
CA PHE A 32 23.91 -12.19 -3.83
C PHE A 32 23.11 -12.41 -2.57
N THR A 33 21.89 -11.90 -2.53
CA THR A 33 20.96 -12.09 -1.43
C THR A 33 19.68 -12.72 -1.93
N TYR A 34 19.09 -13.61 -1.14
CA TYR A 34 17.73 -14.10 -1.34
C TYR A 34 17.01 -14.13 -0.01
N GLY A 35 15.69 -14.03 -0.07
CA GLY A 35 14.83 -14.09 1.10
C GLY A 35 13.37 -14.08 0.70
N GLY A 36 12.51 -14.07 1.69
CA GLY A 36 11.09 -14.09 1.48
C GLY A 36 10.35 -14.70 2.66
N TYR A 37 9.14 -15.14 2.39
CA TYR A 37 8.36 -15.89 3.35
C TYR A 37 7.29 -16.74 2.65
N ILE A 38 6.89 -17.81 3.30
CA ILE A 38 5.66 -18.55 3.01
C ILE A 38 4.62 -18.10 4.02
N LYS A 39 3.42 -17.79 3.56
CA LYS A 39 2.29 -17.41 4.41
C LYS A 39 1.05 -18.16 3.95
N LEU A 40 0.33 -18.76 4.90
CA LEU A 40 -1.01 -19.28 4.72
C LEU A 40 -1.98 -18.37 5.48
N ASP A 41 -3.05 -17.97 4.82
CA ASP A 41 -4.17 -17.23 5.39
C ASP A 41 -5.43 -18.07 5.31
N ALA A 42 -6.23 -18.05 6.38
CA ALA A 42 -7.57 -18.64 6.45
C ALA A 42 -8.50 -17.58 7.02
N MET A 43 -9.59 -17.27 6.31
CA MET A 43 -10.48 -16.16 6.62
C MET A 43 -11.93 -16.63 6.63
N TRP A 44 -12.69 -16.18 7.64
CA TRP A 44 -14.15 -16.22 7.67
C TRP A 44 -14.64 -14.78 7.58
N SER A 45 -15.42 -14.48 6.56
CA SER A 45 -15.94 -13.13 6.32
C SER A 45 -17.46 -13.15 6.22
N ASP A 46 -18.09 -12.31 6.99
CA ASP A 46 -19.54 -12.01 6.94
C ASP A 46 -19.73 -10.64 6.31
N TYR A 47 -20.74 -10.49 5.45
CA TYR A 47 -21.01 -9.28 4.70
C TYR A 47 -22.50 -8.94 4.81
N SER A 48 -22.83 -7.72 5.27
CA SER A 48 -24.22 -7.27 5.44
C SER A 48 -25.00 -7.20 4.12
N ALA A 49 -24.33 -6.86 3.02
CA ALA A 49 -24.92 -6.72 1.69
C ALA A 49 -24.56 -7.87 0.72
N GLY A 50 -24.18 -9.03 1.27
CA GLY A 50 -23.80 -10.21 0.51
C GLY A 50 -22.31 -10.26 0.14
N ALA A 51 -21.79 -11.46 0.03
CA ALA A 51 -20.37 -11.67 -0.25
C ALA A 51 -19.99 -11.24 -1.67
N PRO A 52 -18.83 -10.58 -1.88
CA PRO A 52 -18.32 -10.32 -3.22
C PRO A 52 -18.02 -11.63 -3.96
N ALA A 53 -18.00 -11.57 -5.29
CA ALA A 53 -17.75 -12.74 -6.13
C ALA A 53 -16.48 -13.48 -5.69
N GLY A 54 -16.46 -14.82 -5.76
CA GLY A 54 -15.33 -15.65 -5.33
C GLY A 54 -14.01 -15.37 -6.06
N THR A 55 -14.07 -14.68 -7.21
CA THR A 55 -12.90 -14.20 -7.96
C THR A 55 -12.48 -12.77 -7.59
N SER A 56 -13.22 -12.10 -6.69
CA SER A 56 -12.88 -10.75 -6.23
C SER A 56 -11.62 -10.77 -5.39
N VAL A 57 -10.73 -9.81 -5.64
CA VAL A 57 -9.55 -9.60 -4.79
C VAL A 57 -9.90 -9.30 -3.33
N GLY A 58 -11.12 -8.77 -3.06
CA GLY A 58 -11.64 -8.56 -1.71
C GLY A 58 -11.84 -9.84 -0.89
N ARG A 59 -11.86 -11.01 -1.55
CA ARG A 59 -11.86 -12.34 -0.91
C ARG A 59 -10.47 -12.75 -0.44
N ASP A 60 -9.40 -12.25 -1.07
CA ASP A 60 -8.01 -12.57 -0.72
C ASP A 60 -7.45 -11.67 0.39
N PHE A 61 -7.85 -10.40 0.43
CA PHE A 61 -7.54 -9.41 1.46
C PHE A 61 -8.54 -8.26 1.41
N TYR A 62 -8.59 -7.43 2.43
CA TYR A 62 -9.54 -6.33 2.45
C TYR A 62 -9.17 -5.22 1.46
N VAL A 63 -10.11 -4.91 0.58
CA VAL A 63 -10.06 -3.80 -0.39
C VAL A 63 -11.36 -3.01 -0.28
N PRO A 64 -11.36 -1.77 0.21
CA PRO A 64 -12.58 -1.01 0.51
C PRO A 64 -13.58 -0.96 -0.65
N SER A 65 -13.11 -0.73 -1.89
CA SER A 65 -13.97 -0.64 -3.07
C SER A 65 -14.67 -1.95 -3.46
N THR A 66 -14.27 -3.09 -2.89
CA THR A 66 -14.90 -4.39 -3.16
C THR A 66 -15.94 -4.78 -2.11
N LEU A 67 -16.07 -3.99 -1.05
CA LEU A 67 -17.11 -4.18 -0.05
C LEU A 67 -18.47 -3.91 -0.69
N THR A 68 -19.34 -4.91 -0.66
CA THR A 68 -20.70 -4.83 -1.20
C THR A 68 -21.53 -3.89 -0.34
N VAL A 69 -22.37 -3.09 -0.97
CA VAL A 69 -23.25 -2.11 -0.34
C VAL A 69 -24.69 -2.31 -0.85
N GLY A 70 -25.67 -1.91 -0.08
CA GLY A 70 -27.10 -1.94 -0.47
C GLY A 70 -27.92 -2.93 0.31
N ASN A 71 -28.98 -3.40 -0.29
CA ASN A 71 -30.07 -4.12 0.37
C ASN A 71 -29.62 -5.38 1.13
N ASP A 72 -30.37 -5.68 2.21
CA ASP A 72 -30.28 -6.81 3.13
C ASP A 72 -30.23 -8.20 2.45
N ASN A 73 -29.17 -8.46 1.73
CA ASN A 73 -28.82 -9.78 1.23
C ASN A 73 -27.71 -10.39 2.09
N SER A 74 -27.85 -10.28 3.43
CA SER A 74 -26.94 -10.95 4.33
C SER A 74 -26.79 -12.41 3.91
N SER A 75 -25.58 -12.85 3.70
CA SER A 75 -25.27 -14.25 3.38
C SER A 75 -24.61 -14.88 4.59
N ASP A 76 -24.67 -16.22 4.67
CA ASP A 76 -23.82 -16.94 5.63
C ASP A 76 -22.35 -16.56 5.42
N ALA A 77 -21.60 -16.54 6.52
CA ALA A 77 -20.16 -16.25 6.48
C ALA A 77 -19.44 -17.14 5.46
N VAL A 78 -18.61 -16.55 4.63
CA VAL A 78 -17.84 -17.26 3.61
C VAL A 78 -16.44 -17.57 4.11
N PHE A 79 -15.93 -18.74 3.73
CA PHE A 79 -14.59 -19.19 4.09
C PHE A 79 -13.66 -19.14 2.87
N ASP A 80 -12.49 -18.51 3.03
CA ASP A 80 -11.42 -18.49 2.06
C ASP A 80 -10.10 -18.93 2.68
N MET A 81 -9.28 -19.64 1.92
CA MET A 81 -7.94 -20.04 2.36
C MET A 81 -6.97 -20.00 1.18
N HIS A 82 -5.83 -19.32 1.36
CA HIS A 82 -4.82 -19.23 0.30
C HIS A 82 -3.41 -18.97 0.84
N ALA A 83 -2.41 -19.26 0.00
CA ALA A 83 -0.99 -18.95 0.26
C ALA A 83 -0.43 -17.88 -0.70
N ARG A 84 -1.29 -17.06 -1.33
CA ARG A 84 -0.96 -16.11 -2.40
C ARG A 84 -0.06 -14.97 -1.92
N GLU A 85 -0.06 -14.62 -0.63
CA GLU A 85 0.81 -13.59 -0.08
C GLU A 85 2.27 -14.05 0.03
N SER A 86 2.55 -15.35 -0.12
CA SER A 86 3.91 -15.87 -0.11
C SER A 86 4.80 -15.11 -1.10
N ARG A 87 6.03 -14.82 -0.69
CA ARG A 87 6.88 -13.84 -1.36
C ARG A 87 8.31 -14.32 -1.46
N PHE A 88 8.94 -14.00 -2.61
CA PHE A 88 10.34 -14.28 -2.88
C PHE A 88 11.04 -13.01 -3.34
N ASN A 89 12.25 -12.78 -2.87
CA ASN A 89 13.09 -11.69 -3.34
C ASN A 89 14.53 -12.16 -3.58
N PHE A 90 15.14 -11.55 -4.59
CA PHE A 90 16.54 -11.71 -4.95
C PHE A 90 17.17 -10.34 -5.10
N GLY A 91 18.42 -10.21 -4.70
CA GLY A 91 19.15 -8.97 -4.82
C GLY A 91 20.63 -9.21 -5.10
N THR A 92 21.27 -8.17 -5.62
CA THR A 92 22.72 -8.13 -5.76
C THR A 92 23.28 -6.82 -5.20
N ALA A 93 24.51 -6.87 -4.70
CA ALA A 93 25.30 -5.70 -4.34
C ALA A 93 26.70 -5.88 -4.90
N THR A 94 27.07 -5.07 -5.92
CA THR A 94 28.35 -5.15 -6.60
C THR A 94 29.17 -3.92 -6.29
N LEU A 95 30.36 -4.10 -5.70
CA LEU A 95 31.33 -3.04 -5.50
C LEU A 95 32.01 -2.73 -6.84
N LEU A 96 31.99 -1.45 -7.23
CA LEU A 96 32.62 -0.97 -8.46
C LEU A 96 34.03 -0.42 -8.20
N ASP A 97 34.84 -0.28 -9.26
CA ASP A 97 36.21 0.23 -9.20
C ASP A 97 36.31 1.63 -8.59
N ASN A 98 35.25 2.43 -8.67
CA ASN A 98 35.19 3.76 -8.08
C ASN A 98 34.80 3.77 -6.58
N GLY A 99 34.71 2.59 -5.94
CA GLY A 99 34.35 2.42 -4.53
C GLY A 99 32.86 2.56 -4.21
N LYS A 100 32.00 2.77 -5.21
CA LYS A 100 30.55 2.81 -5.04
C LYS A 100 29.93 1.44 -5.29
N THR A 101 28.73 1.22 -4.74
CA THR A 101 28.02 -0.05 -4.86
C THR A 101 26.77 0.14 -5.72
N VAL A 102 26.63 -0.67 -6.77
CA VAL A 102 25.35 -0.89 -7.47
C VAL A 102 24.58 -1.98 -6.74
N LYS A 103 23.31 -1.73 -6.45
CA LYS A 103 22.41 -2.72 -5.86
C LYS A 103 21.23 -2.98 -6.79
N THR A 104 20.78 -4.22 -6.83
CA THR A 104 19.54 -4.60 -7.52
C THR A 104 18.61 -5.33 -6.56
N LYS A 105 17.32 -5.27 -6.84
CA LYS A 105 16.31 -6.09 -6.16
C LYS A 105 15.21 -6.47 -7.14
N ILE A 106 14.80 -7.73 -7.09
CA ILE A 106 13.53 -8.22 -7.64
C ILE A 106 12.75 -8.93 -6.54
N GLU A 107 11.44 -8.65 -6.46
CA GLU A 107 10.54 -9.29 -5.49
C GLU A 107 9.21 -9.63 -6.18
N LEU A 108 8.74 -10.84 -5.92
CA LEU A 108 7.51 -11.41 -6.48
C LEU A 108 6.59 -11.88 -5.36
N ASP A 109 5.27 -11.76 -5.57
CA ASP A 109 4.21 -12.46 -4.84
C ASP A 109 3.16 -13.00 -5.83
N PHE A 110 2.04 -13.54 -5.33
CA PHE A 110 0.98 -14.15 -6.13
C PHE A 110 -0.39 -13.49 -5.89
N LEU A 111 -0.43 -12.32 -5.26
CA LEU A 111 -1.64 -11.53 -5.03
C LEU A 111 -1.95 -10.63 -6.22
N LEU A 112 -2.55 -11.19 -7.26
CA LEU A 112 -3.03 -10.42 -8.41
C LEU A 112 -4.39 -9.79 -8.14
N SER A 113 -4.60 -8.58 -8.65
CA SER A 113 -5.89 -7.89 -8.60
C SER A 113 -6.87 -8.33 -9.70
N ALA A 114 -6.40 -9.09 -10.68
CA ALA A 114 -7.21 -9.67 -11.75
C ALA A 114 -7.13 -11.21 -11.72
N PRO A 115 -8.14 -11.91 -12.27
CA PRO A 115 -8.13 -13.38 -12.31
C PRO A 115 -6.90 -13.88 -13.07
N GLY A 116 -5.95 -14.42 -12.32
CA GLY A 116 -4.69 -14.95 -12.87
C GLY A 116 -4.42 -16.38 -12.44
N GLY A 117 -5.46 -17.11 -11.99
CA GLY A 117 -5.32 -18.46 -11.48
C GLY A 117 -6.57 -19.31 -11.68
N ASN A 118 -6.47 -20.56 -11.28
CA ASN A 118 -7.53 -21.55 -11.40
C ASN A 118 -7.53 -22.49 -10.18
N GLU A 119 -8.29 -22.15 -9.16
CA GLU A 119 -8.45 -22.97 -7.96
C GLU A 119 -9.15 -24.31 -8.25
N ARG A 120 -10.06 -24.29 -9.21
CA ARG A 120 -10.93 -25.44 -9.52
C ARG A 120 -10.18 -26.65 -10.08
N VAL A 121 -9.11 -26.44 -10.83
CA VAL A 121 -8.40 -27.51 -11.53
C VAL A 121 -6.97 -27.70 -11.02
N SER A 122 -6.18 -26.63 -10.97
CA SER A 122 -4.74 -26.72 -10.71
C SER A 122 -4.27 -25.88 -9.53
N ASN A 123 -5.15 -25.06 -8.96
CA ASN A 123 -4.83 -24.11 -7.90
C ASN A 123 -3.60 -23.24 -8.22
N SER A 124 -3.48 -22.84 -9.47
CA SER A 124 -2.33 -22.12 -10.02
C SER A 124 -2.56 -20.62 -10.01
N TYR A 125 -1.51 -19.86 -9.69
CA TYR A 125 -1.51 -18.39 -9.67
C TYR A 125 -0.31 -17.85 -10.42
N SER A 126 -0.50 -16.75 -11.15
CA SER A 126 0.59 -16.04 -11.82
C SER A 126 1.39 -15.19 -10.81
N PRO A 127 2.72 -15.16 -10.93
CA PRO A 127 3.54 -14.26 -10.13
C PRO A 127 3.31 -12.80 -10.54
N ARG A 128 3.39 -11.89 -9.55
CA ARG A 128 3.32 -10.44 -9.73
C ARG A 128 4.63 -9.81 -9.30
N ILE A 129 5.19 -8.91 -10.13
CA ILE A 129 6.35 -8.11 -9.76
C ILE A 129 5.92 -7.05 -8.74
N ARG A 130 6.54 -7.09 -7.56
CA ARG A 130 6.38 -6.07 -6.52
C ARG A 130 7.46 -5.01 -6.62
N HIS A 131 8.71 -5.45 -6.69
CA HIS A 131 9.88 -4.61 -6.83
C HIS A 131 10.77 -5.16 -7.95
N ALA A 132 11.28 -4.27 -8.78
CA ALA A 132 12.31 -4.54 -9.78
C ALA A 132 13.07 -3.23 -10.01
N PHE A 133 14.24 -3.06 -9.37
CA PHE A 133 14.97 -1.81 -9.45
C PHE A 133 16.48 -1.98 -9.33
N ILE A 134 17.19 -0.96 -9.80
CA ILE A 134 18.62 -0.74 -9.63
C ILE A 134 18.81 0.50 -8.78
N SER A 135 19.75 0.49 -7.84
CA SER A 135 20.13 1.68 -7.09
C SER A 135 21.63 1.91 -7.13
N TYR A 136 22.03 3.17 -7.25
CA TYR A 136 23.41 3.62 -7.33
C TYR A 136 23.54 5.07 -6.86
N ASP A 137 24.39 5.32 -5.86
CA ASP A 137 24.82 6.65 -5.44
C ASP A 137 23.65 7.64 -5.18
N GLY A 138 22.67 7.22 -4.41
CA GLY A 138 21.44 8.00 -4.10
C GLY A 138 20.35 7.87 -5.14
N TRP A 139 20.63 7.41 -6.34
CA TRP A 139 19.66 7.16 -7.40
C TRP A 139 19.00 5.80 -7.27
N LEU A 140 17.74 5.72 -7.70
CA LEU A 140 16.99 4.48 -7.90
C LEU A 140 16.24 4.57 -9.22
N PHE A 141 16.30 3.50 -10.01
CA PHE A 141 15.63 3.35 -11.30
C PHE A 141 14.86 2.04 -11.32
N GLY A 142 13.58 2.09 -11.56
CA GLY A 142 12.72 0.90 -11.69
C GLY A 142 11.48 0.95 -10.82
N GLN A 143 10.80 -0.18 -10.69
CA GLN A 143 9.56 -0.32 -9.96
C GLN A 143 9.79 -0.59 -8.47
N THR A 144 9.21 0.26 -7.62
CA THR A 144 9.17 0.06 -6.16
C THR A 144 8.04 0.90 -5.55
N TRP A 145 7.96 0.93 -4.23
CA TRP A 145 7.05 1.83 -3.53
C TRP A 145 7.22 3.27 -3.98
N SER A 146 6.11 3.94 -4.23
CA SER A 146 6.09 5.39 -4.45
C SER A 146 6.87 6.11 -3.34
N ASN A 147 7.55 7.17 -3.71
CA ASN A 147 8.21 8.02 -2.73
C ASN A 147 7.20 8.79 -1.83
N PHE A 148 5.95 8.89 -2.29
CA PHE A 148 4.84 9.45 -1.51
C PHE A 148 4.45 8.54 -0.32
N GLN A 149 4.70 7.22 -0.41
CA GLN A 149 4.40 6.26 0.65
C GLN A 149 5.50 6.18 1.71
N ASN A 150 5.10 6.10 3.00
CA ASN A 150 5.98 5.75 4.11
C ASN A 150 5.75 4.32 4.60
N VAL A 151 6.51 3.36 4.06
CA VAL A 151 6.43 1.94 4.47
C VAL A 151 6.75 1.74 5.97
N GLY A 152 7.58 2.61 6.56
CA GLY A 152 7.95 2.54 7.99
C GLY A 152 6.78 2.81 8.93
N ALA A 153 5.73 3.51 8.47
CA ALA A 153 4.53 3.77 9.24
C ALA A 153 3.51 2.61 9.19
N LEU A 154 3.67 1.61 8.30
CA LEU A 154 2.71 0.50 8.21
C LEU A 154 2.71 -0.32 9.49
N PRO A 155 1.54 -0.57 10.11
CA PRO A 155 1.43 -1.40 11.30
C PRO A 155 1.59 -2.89 10.95
N GLU A 156 1.80 -3.72 11.96
CA GLU A 156 1.80 -5.15 11.80
C GLU A 156 0.36 -5.68 11.87
N ALA A 157 -0.17 -6.12 10.74
CA ALA A 157 -1.48 -6.71 10.57
C ALA A 157 -1.37 -8.09 9.90
N LEU A 158 -2.40 -8.93 10.02
CA LEU A 158 -2.50 -10.17 9.25
C LEU A 158 -3.07 -9.89 7.86
N ASP A 159 -4.04 -8.99 7.75
CA ASP A 159 -4.49 -8.49 6.45
C ASP A 159 -3.32 -7.89 5.67
N PHE A 160 -3.30 -8.13 4.36
CA PHE A 160 -2.18 -7.77 3.48
C PHE A 160 -1.81 -6.27 3.51
N VAL A 161 -2.79 -5.38 3.64
CA VAL A 161 -2.57 -3.92 3.74
C VAL A 161 -2.71 -3.45 5.18
N GLY A 162 -3.62 -4.02 5.93
CA GLY A 162 -4.00 -3.61 7.27
C GLY A 162 -4.94 -2.38 7.23
N PRO A 163 -4.40 -1.12 7.34
CA PRO A 163 -5.20 0.11 7.30
C PRO A 163 -5.48 0.55 5.85
N ALA A 164 -6.30 -0.21 5.12
CA ALA A 164 -6.45 -0.05 3.68
C ALA A 164 -6.89 1.36 3.27
N GLU A 165 -7.89 1.93 3.96
CA GLU A 165 -8.48 3.24 3.65
C GLU A 165 -7.47 4.38 3.80
N GLY A 166 -6.75 4.38 4.93
CA GLY A 166 -5.85 5.47 5.33
C GLY A 166 -4.44 5.36 4.79
N THR A 167 -4.15 4.35 3.96
CA THR A 167 -2.79 4.06 3.54
C THR A 167 -2.52 4.56 2.13
N VAL A 168 -1.42 5.31 1.97
CA VAL A 168 -0.79 5.46 0.65
C VAL A 168 -0.17 4.12 0.28
N PHE A 169 -0.70 3.43 -0.76
CA PHE A 169 -0.32 2.05 -1.07
C PHE A 169 -0.18 1.80 -2.56
N VAL A 170 0.86 2.35 -3.16
CA VAL A 170 1.12 2.20 -4.59
C VAL A 170 2.59 1.89 -4.87
N ARG A 171 2.83 1.02 -5.82
CA ARG A 171 4.14 0.72 -6.40
C ARG A 171 4.08 1.00 -7.89
N GLN A 172 5.11 1.69 -8.39
CA GLN A 172 5.19 2.05 -9.80
C GLN A 172 6.62 2.26 -10.26
N SER A 173 6.82 2.27 -11.57
CA SER A 173 8.10 2.61 -12.17
C SER A 173 8.45 4.06 -11.87
N GLN A 174 9.70 4.31 -11.49
CA GLN A 174 10.14 5.63 -11.07
C GLN A 174 11.62 5.84 -11.26
N ILE A 175 12.01 7.10 -11.33
CA ILE A 175 13.36 7.60 -11.12
C ILE A 175 13.34 8.36 -9.82
N LYS A 176 14.15 7.95 -8.83
CA LYS A 176 14.20 8.59 -7.53
C LYS A 176 15.63 8.96 -7.15
N TYR A 177 15.78 10.14 -6.56
CA TYR A 177 17.05 10.58 -5.98
C TYR A 177 16.88 10.90 -4.50
N THR A 178 17.83 10.41 -3.68
CA THR A 178 17.84 10.60 -2.22
C THR A 178 19.13 11.29 -1.81
N THR A 179 19.01 12.37 -1.05
CA THR A 179 20.14 13.13 -0.51
C THR A 179 19.83 13.62 0.91
N GLY A 180 20.62 13.14 1.89
CA GLY A 180 20.36 13.45 3.31
C GLY A 180 18.97 12.99 3.75
N ALA A 181 18.18 13.93 4.27
CA ALA A 181 16.80 13.69 4.73
C ALA A 181 15.74 13.80 3.60
N TRP A 182 16.15 14.23 2.41
CA TRP A 182 15.25 14.48 1.29
C TRP A 182 15.31 13.39 0.24
N SER A 183 14.18 13.10 -0.37
CA SER A 183 14.11 12.33 -1.60
C SER A 183 13.04 12.90 -2.55
N PHE A 184 13.32 12.79 -3.84
CA PHE A 184 12.47 13.27 -4.92
C PHE A 184 12.29 12.17 -5.94
N SER A 185 11.11 12.06 -6.56
CA SER A 185 10.90 11.08 -7.63
C SER A 185 10.07 11.66 -8.77
N LEU A 186 10.31 11.10 -9.94
CA LEU A 186 9.44 11.14 -11.10
C LEU A 186 8.87 9.74 -11.27
N GLU A 187 7.54 9.63 -11.24
CA GLU A 187 6.84 8.35 -11.19
C GLU A 187 5.91 8.20 -12.40
N ASN A 188 5.67 6.97 -12.84
CA ASN A 188 4.78 6.70 -13.96
C ASN A 188 3.36 7.18 -13.65
N PRO A 189 2.76 8.08 -14.45
CA PRO A 189 1.41 8.56 -14.22
C PRO A 189 0.38 7.50 -14.61
N GLU A 190 -0.76 7.50 -13.94
CA GLU A 190 -1.96 6.74 -14.29
C GLU A 190 -3.15 7.39 -13.61
N SER A 191 -4.17 7.75 -14.35
CA SER A 191 -5.38 8.39 -13.86
C SER A 191 -6.52 7.39 -13.76
N THR A 192 -7.34 7.53 -12.72
CA THR A 192 -8.59 6.78 -12.55
C THR A 192 -9.74 7.79 -12.55
N ILE A 193 -10.59 7.72 -13.57
CA ILE A 193 -11.63 8.71 -13.86
C ILE A 193 -12.99 8.04 -13.80
N THR A 194 -13.94 8.69 -13.12
CA THR A 194 -15.36 8.32 -13.20
C THR A 194 -15.95 8.91 -14.47
N THR A 195 -16.53 8.05 -15.32
CA THR A 195 -17.22 8.46 -16.55
C THR A 195 -18.72 8.45 -16.36
N ALA A 196 -19.47 9.00 -17.30
CA ALA A 196 -20.92 9.00 -17.29
C ALA A 196 -21.50 7.60 -17.03
N GLY A 197 -22.49 7.49 -16.15
CA GLY A 197 -23.07 6.23 -15.70
C GLY A 197 -22.24 5.49 -14.64
N GLY A 198 -21.24 6.13 -14.00
CA GLY A 198 -20.45 5.57 -12.91
C GLY A 198 -19.34 4.61 -13.35
N GLY A 199 -19.11 4.45 -14.65
CA GLY A 199 -18.01 3.65 -15.19
C GLY A 199 -16.64 4.17 -14.74
N MET A 200 -15.62 3.30 -14.73
CA MET A 200 -14.24 3.69 -14.46
C MET A 200 -13.42 3.61 -15.75
N ALA A 201 -12.78 4.72 -16.09
CA ALA A 201 -11.70 4.74 -17.07
C ALA A 201 -10.35 4.78 -16.35
N VAL A 202 -9.40 4.00 -16.83
CA VAL A 202 -8.00 4.04 -16.41
C VAL A 202 -7.21 4.55 -17.61
N THR A 203 -6.47 5.64 -17.43
CA THR A 203 -5.70 6.27 -18.50
C THR A 203 -4.28 6.55 -18.04
N ASP A 204 -3.32 6.45 -18.97
CA ASP A 204 -1.89 6.73 -18.77
C ASP A 204 -1.35 7.77 -19.77
N ASP A 205 -2.25 8.60 -20.33
CA ASP A 205 -1.99 9.55 -21.38
C ASP A 205 -1.40 10.90 -20.89
N ALA A 206 -1.03 11.01 -19.59
CA ALA A 206 -0.45 12.22 -19.04
C ALA A 206 0.89 12.54 -19.72
N SER A 207 1.09 13.82 -20.06
CA SER A 207 2.33 14.28 -20.70
C SER A 207 3.48 14.51 -19.72
N LEU A 208 3.18 14.56 -18.41
CA LEU A 208 4.13 14.77 -17.34
C LEU A 208 4.09 13.59 -16.36
N PRO A 209 5.25 13.15 -15.84
CA PRO A 209 5.29 12.18 -14.76
C PRO A 209 4.70 12.77 -13.48
N ASP A 210 4.19 11.91 -12.59
CA ASP A 210 3.85 12.29 -11.23
C ASP A 210 5.14 12.67 -10.49
N PHE A 211 5.17 13.84 -9.86
CA PHE A 211 6.31 14.33 -9.07
C PHE A 211 6.04 14.14 -7.59
N THR A 212 7.01 13.61 -6.85
CA THR A 212 6.94 13.55 -5.39
C THR A 212 8.17 14.15 -4.72
N ALA A 213 7.94 14.74 -3.56
CA ALA A 213 8.99 15.19 -2.65
C ALA A 213 8.75 14.61 -1.26
N ARG A 214 9.80 14.17 -0.58
CA ARG A 214 9.73 13.58 0.76
C ARG A 214 10.84 14.11 1.64
N TYR A 215 10.46 14.44 2.88
CA TYR A 215 11.38 14.74 3.98
C TYR A 215 11.23 13.69 5.07
N THR A 216 12.33 13.13 5.55
CA THR A 216 12.35 12.10 6.59
C THR A 216 13.19 12.61 7.79
N HIS A 217 12.57 12.70 8.94
CA HIS A 217 13.24 12.99 10.20
C HIS A 217 13.30 11.72 11.06
N ASN A 218 14.51 11.32 11.46
CA ASN A 218 14.72 10.20 12.37
C ASN A 218 15.29 10.71 13.69
N ALA A 219 14.76 10.22 14.81
CA ALA A 219 15.18 10.54 16.15
C ALA A 219 15.11 9.31 17.06
N ASP A 220 15.62 9.41 18.29
CA ASP A 220 15.60 8.30 19.24
C ASP A 220 14.18 7.88 19.62
N TRP A 221 13.24 8.83 19.62
CA TRP A 221 11.82 8.58 19.88
C TRP A 221 11.06 7.93 18.73
N GLY A 222 11.63 7.88 17.52
CA GLY A 222 10.97 7.30 16.34
C GLY A 222 11.33 8.00 15.03
N ASN A 223 10.36 8.12 14.12
CA ASN A 223 10.52 8.84 12.86
C ASN A 223 9.26 9.64 12.52
N PHE A 224 9.46 10.68 11.74
CA PHE A 224 8.41 11.50 11.15
C PHE A 224 8.72 11.77 9.69
N VAL A 225 7.74 11.61 8.83
CA VAL A 225 7.87 11.76 7.38
C VAL A 225 6.77 12.65 6.87
N VAL A 226 7.15 13.65 6.07
CA VAL A 226 6.22 14.48 5.29
C VAL A 226 6.49 14.25 3.81
N THR A 227 5.43 14.05 3.04
CA THR A 227 5.52 13.87 1.59
C THR A 227 4.54 14.77 0.87
N ALA A 228 4.92 15.21 -0.32
CA ALA A 228 4.08 15.96 -1.25
C ALA A 228 4.04 15.25 -2.60
N LEU A 229 2.90 15.35 -3.27
CA LEU A 229 2.63 14.82 -4.60
C LEU A 229 2.08 15.95 -5.46
N ALA A 230 2.55 16.04 -6.71
CA ALA A 230 1.95 16.85 -7.78
C ALA A 230 1.83 15.98 -9.02
N ARG A 231 0.67 15.98 -9.66
CA ARG A 231 0.36 15.13 -10.82
C ARG A 231 -0.61 15.79 -11.79
N GLN A 232 -0.62 15.30 -13.02
CA GLN A 232 -1.61 15.59 -14.03
C GLN A 232 -2.56 14.38 -14.17
N LEU A 233 -3.86 14.60 -13.96
CA LEU A 233 -4.90 13.66 -14.35
C LEU A 233 -5.25 13.92 -15.82
N THR A 234 -5.49 12.87 -16.60
CA THR A 234 -5.81 12.98 -18.03
C THR A 234 -6.91 12.04 -18.44
N TYR A 235 -7.69 12.46 -19.41
CA TYR A 235 -8.69 11.62 -20.08
C TYR A 235 -8.71 11.93 -21.58
N LYS A 236 -8.23 11.00 -22.40
CA LYS A 236 -8.13 11.16 -23.87
C LYS A 236 -8.84 10.02 -24.59
N VAL A 237 -10.18 10.02 -24.51
CA VAL A 237 -11.00 8.96 -25.07
C VAL A 237 -12.18 9.54 -25.84
N GLY A 238 -12.48 8.99 -27.02
CA GLY A 238 -13.70 9.32 -27.77
C GLY A 238 -13.77 10.76 -28.33
N GLY A 239 -12.61 11.43 -28.45
CA GLY A 239 -12.54 12.81 -28.94
C GLY A 239 -12.51 13.85 -27.82
N VAL A 240 -12.67 13.45 -26.57
CA VAL A 240 -12.43 14.30 -25.39
C VAL A 240 -10.93 14.31 -25.11
N ASP A 241 -10.37 15.47 -24.82
CA ASP A 241 -8.97 15.68 -24.39
C ASP A 241 -8.98 16.62 -23.18
N ALA A 242 -9.09 16.04 -21.99
CA ALA A 242 -9.22 16.75 -20.73
C ALA A 242 -8.05 16.45 -19.81
N ASP A 243 -7.56 17.47 -19.10
CA ASP A 243 -6.55 17.32 -18.07
C ASP A 243 -6.82 18.22 -16.85
N GLU A 244 -6.38 17.76 -15.69
CA GLU A 244 -6.51 18.48 -14.42
C GLU A 244 -5.27 18.30 -13.57
N THR A 245 -4.79 19.39 -12.95
CA THR A 245 -3.65 19.37 -12.04
C THR A 245 -4.08 19.01 -10.63
N SER A 246 -3.41 18.06 -10.03
CA SER A 246 -3.76 17.48 -8.73
C SER A 246 -2.59 17.51 -7.76
N PHE A 247 -2.90 17.61 -6.46
CA PHE A 247 -1.91 17.73 -5.39
C PHE A 247 -2.30 16.88 -4.20
N GLY A 248 -1.28 16.42 -3.46
CA GLY A 248 -1.47 15.75 -2.19
C GLY A 248 -0.33 15.98 -1.22
N VAL A 249 -0.66 15.90 0.06
CA VAL A 249 0.30 15.91 1.15
C VAL A 249 0.01 14.76 2.10
N SER A 250 1.06 14.17 2.67
CA SER A 250 0.91 13.12 3.68
C SER A 250 1.93 13.35 4.79
N ALA A 251 1.46 13.20 6.04
CA ALA A 251 2.28 13.19 7.25
C ALA A 251 2.14 11.82 7.92
N SER A 252 3.25 11.17 8.23
CA SER A 252 3.24 9.82 8.76
C SER A 252 4.44 9.55 9.65
N GLY A 253 4.35 8.53 10.49
CA GLY A 253 5.48 8.19 11.33
C GLY A 253 5.23 7.04 12.28
N MET A 254 6.24 6.84 13.13
CA MET A 254 6.21 5.90 14.24
C MET A 254 6.81 6.58 15.48
N VAL A 255 6.12 6.45 16.60
CA VAL A 255 6.58 6.90 17.93
C VAL A 255 6.83 5.67 18.78
N LYS A 256 8.02 5.56 19.38
CA LYS A 256 8.37 4.52 20.35
C LYS A 256 7.80 4.88 21.72
N LEU A 257 7.15 3.94 22.36
CA LEU A 257 6.55 4.05 23.69
C LEU A 257 7.13 2.94 24.60
N GLY A 258 8.41 3.03 24.91
CA GLY A 258 9.14 1.92 25.56
C GLY A 258 9.34 0.76 24.61
N GLU A 259 8.77 -0.42 24.94
CA GLU A 259 8.75 -1.59 24.05
C GLU A 259 7.62 -1.56 23.01
N ASP A 260 6.62 -0.70 23.24
CA ASP A 260 5.47 -0.50 22.37
C ASP A 260 5.75 0.55 21.29
N ASN A 261 4.83 0.70 20.35
CA ASN A 261 4.89 1.79 19.39
C ASN A 261 3.50 2.25 18.93
N LEU A 262 3.45 3.50 18.53
CA LEU A 262 2.31 4.11 17.85
C LEU A 262 2.73 4.45 16.42
N LYS A 263 1.92 4.06 15.45
CA LYS A 263 2.11 4.38 14.03
C LYS A 263 0.92 5.13 13.50
N PHE A 264 1.15 6.06 12.59
CA PHE A 264 0.09 6.89 12.03
C PHE A 264 0.42 7.35 10.62
N MET A 265 -0.63 7.68 9.88
CA MET A 265 -0.58 8.37 8.59
C MET A 265 -1.83 9.24 8.47
N LEU A 266 -1.67 10.44 7.95
CA LEU A 266 -2.75 11.34 7.57
C LEU A 266 -2.40 11.89 6.20
N THR A 267 -3.32 11.77 5.26
CA THR A 267 -3.13 12.19 3.86
C THR A 267 -4.33 13.01 3.43
N GLN A 268 -4.09 14.13 2.78
CA GLN A 268 -5.11 14.98 2.19
C GLN A 268 -4.66 15.44 0.81
N GLY A 269 -5.60 15.56 -0.10
CA GLY A 269 -5.33 16.14 -1.40
C GLY A 269 -6.49 16.02 -2.37
N LYS A 270 -6.33 16.65 -3.52
CA LYS A 270 -7.25 16.65 -4.65
C LYS A 270 -6.69 15.72 -5.72
N GLY A 271 -7.51 14.82 -6.25
CA GLY A 271 -7.14 13.91 -7.32
C GLY A 271 -6.16 12.79 -6.92
N LEU A 272 -6.15 12.36 -5.66
CA LEU A 272 -5.23 11.32 -5.19
C LEU A 272 -5.45 9.97 -5.86
N GLY A 273 -6.71 9.55 -6.05
CA GLY A 273 -7.08 8.32 -6.77
C GLY A 273 -6.31 7.10 -6.27
N ARG A 274 -5.62 6.42 -7.18
CA ARG A 274 -4.89 5.18 -6.91
C ARG A 274 -3.80 5.25 -5.82
N TYR A 275 -3.38 6.45 -5.44
CA TYR A 275 -2.37 6.60 -4.38
C TYR A 275 -2.88 6.21 -3.00
N VAL A 276 -4.18 6.39 -2.74
CA VAL A 276 -4.76 6.25 -1.39
C VAL A 276 -5.95 5.30 -1.41
N GLY A 277 -6.18 4.60 -0.31
CA GLY A 277 -7.37 3.78 -0.08
C GLY A 277 -7.57 2.66 -1.12
N LEU A 278 -6.49 2.22 -1.78
CA LEU A 278 -6.57 1.25 -2.87
C LEU A 278 -7.54 1.68 -3.98
N ASN A 279 -7.60 3.00 -4.25
CA ASN A 279 -8.48 3.59 -5.26
C ASN A 279 -9.99 3.47 -4.94
N VAL A 280 -10.37 3.48 -3.68
CA VAL A 280 -11.80 3.47 -3.26
C VAL A 280 -12.50 4.75 -3.71
N ALA A 281 -11.83 5.91 -3.61
CA ALA A 281 -12.18 7.14 -4.30
C ALA A 281 -11.30 7.28 -5.54
N ARG A 282 -11.90 7.62 -6.69
CA ARG A 282 -11.15 7.82 -7.94
C ARG A 282 -10.47 9.19 -7.96
N GLY A 283 -9.61 9.44 -8.95
CA GLY A 283 -8.88 10.70 -9.05
C GLY A 283 -9.76 11.87 -9.48
N ALA A 284 -10.64 11.66 -10.44
CA ALA A 284 -11.52 12.70 -10.96
C ALA A 284 -12.83 12.13 -11.54
N VAL A 285 -13.74 13.05 -11.83
CA VAL A 285 -14.98 12.81 -12.56
C VAL A 285 -14.87 13.53 -13.91
N LEU A 286 -15.36 12.91 -14.99
CA LEU A 286 -15.45 13.52 -16.30
C LEU A 286 -16.71 14.39 -16.37
N ASN A 287 -16.57 15.70 -16.48
CA ASN A 287 -17.65 16.67 -16.56
C ASN A 287 -17.68 17.32 -17.95
N GLY A 288 -18.47 16.76 -18.86
CA GLY A 288 -18.44 17.19 -20.26
C GLY A 288 -17.08 16.90 -20.90
N ASP A 289 -16.37 17.94 -21.29
CA ASP A 289 -15.00 17.87 -21.88
C ASP A 289 -13.91 18.23 -20.85
N ASP A 290 -14.26 18.38 -19.55
CA ASP A 290 -13.35 18.76 -18.47
C ASP A 290 -13.24 17.65 -17.42
N LEU A 291 -12.24 17.74 -16.53
CA LEU A 291 -12.06 16.87 -15.37
C LEU A 291 -12.25 17.66 -14.09
N ASP A 292 -13.10 17.14 -13.19
CA ASP A 292 -13.22 17.63 -11.82
C ASP A 292 -12.52 16.64 -10.88
N ALA A 293 -11.39 17.06 -10.31
CA ALA A 293 -10.63 16.21 -9.40
C ALA A 293 -11.32 16.13 -8.03
N ILE A 294 -11.36 14.92 -7.46
CA ILE A 294 -12.04 14.61 -6.19
C ILE A 294 -11.11 14.95 -5.02
N ASP A 295 -11.60 15.76 -4.08
CA ASP A 295 -10.93 15.99 -2.81
C ASP A 295 -11.09 14.77 -1.89
N SER A 296 -10.03 14.39 -1.19
CA SER A 296 -10.08 13.28 -0.24
C SER A 296 -9.18 13.50 0.97
N THR A 297 -9.65 13.02 2.12
CA THR A 297 -8.90 12.95 3.36
C THR A 297 -8.90 11.53 3.86
N SER A 298 -7.73 11.00 4.21
CA SER A 298 -7.59 9.65 4.71
C SER A 298 -6.53 9.55 5.78
N GLY A 299 -6.63 8.53 6.64
CA GLY A 299 -5.63 8.33 7.66
C GLY A 299 -5.83 7.06 8.46
N PHE A 300 -4.81 6.73 9.22
CA PHE A 300 -4.89 5.65 10.20
C PHE A 300 -4.06 5.97 11.45
N ILE A 301 -4.42 5.29 12.52
CA ILE A 301 -3.65 5.20 13.75
C ILE A 301 -3.59 3.75 14.20
N ALA A 302 -2.42 3.30 14.65
CA ALA A 302 -2.21 1.92 15.10
C ALA A 302 -1.31 1.90 16.33
N TYR A 303 -1.75 1.22 17.38
CA TYR A 303 -0.97 0.98 18.58
C TYR A 303 -0.58 -0.49 18.65
N GLN A 304 0.73 -0.75 18.76
CA GLN A 304 1.26 -2.08 18.97
C GLN A 304 1.73 -2.23 20.40
N HIS A 305 1.15 -3.22 21.10
CA HIS A 305 1.56 -3.62 22.44
C HIS A 305 2.38 -4.91 22.39
N LYS A 306 3.51 -4.89 23.06
CA LYS A 306 4.38 -6.05 23.20
C LYS A 306 4.23 -6.66 24.58
N TRP A 307 3.46 -7.74 24.68
CA TRP A 307 3.21 -8.47 25.93
C TRP A 307 4.50 -9.09 26.50
N ASN A 308 5.32 -9.66 25.62
CA ASN A 308 6.62 -10.24 25.93
C ASN A 308 7.41 -10.49 24.63
N SER A 309 8.51 -11.24 24.71
CA SER A 309 9.37 -11.54 23.55
C SER A 309 8.71 -12.39 22.45
N GLN A 310 7.60 -13.07 22.75
CA GLN A 310 6.90 -13.97 21.82
C GLN A 310 5.52 -13.45 21.42
N TRP A 311 4.85 -12.70 22.27
CA TRP A 311 3.47 -12.24 22.09
C TRP A 311 3.39 -10.74 21.90
N ARG A 312 2.59 -10.29 20.93
CA ARG A 312 2.28 -8.91 20.66
C ARG A 312 0.89 -8.77 20.03
N SER A 313 0.31 -7.59 20.15
CA SER A 313 -1.00 -7.24 19.59
C SER A 313 -0.93 -5.87 18.93
N THR A 314 -1.69 -5.68 17.86
CA THR A 314 -1.88 -4.38 17.22
C THR A 314 -3.37 -4.04 17.23
N PHE A 315 -3.71 -2.81 17.63
CA PHE A 315 -5.03 -2.20 17.53
C PHE A 315 -4.95 -1.10 16.49
N LEU A 316 -5.88 -1.08 15.55
CA LEU A 316 -5.81 -0.24 14.38
C LEU A 316 -7.18 0.35 14.07
N TYR A 317 -7.19 1.65 13.71
CA TYR A 317 -8.30 2.35 13.09
C TYR A 317 -7.83 3.03 11.80
N SER A 318 -8.66 3.01 10.75
CA SER A 318 -8.36 3.54 9.44
C SER A 318 -9.62 4.14 8.82
N PHE A 319 -9.48 5.24 8.07
CA PHE A 319 -10.59 5.92 7.43
C PHE A 319 -10.19 6.60 6.13
N LEU A 320 -11.17 6.82 5.26
CA LEU A 320 -11.12 7.69 4.08
C LEU A 320 -12.48 8.37 3.92
N SER A 321 -12.47 9.66 3.60
CA SER A 321 -13.62 10.43 3.16
C SER A 321 -13.29 11.09 1.83
N ALA A 322 -14.20 11.01 0.87
CA ALA A 322 -14.15 11.68 -0.42
C ALA A 322 -15.22 12.77 -0.45
N ASP A 323 -14.89 13.92 -1.02
CA ASP A 323 -15.82 15.04 -1.25
C ASP A 323 -16.20 15.03 -2.72
N ASN A 324 -17.32 14.40 -3.03
CA ASN A 324 -17.85 14.30 -4.38
C ASN A 324 -18.80 15.48 -4.67
N ASP A 325 -18.71 16.09 -5.85
CA ASP A 325 -19.59 17.20 -6.22
C ASP A 325 -21.05 16.71 -6.37
N GLU A 326 -21.94 17.16 -5.47
CA GLU A 326 -23.36 16.81 -5.46
C GLU A 326 -24.08 17.10 -6.78
N ASN A 327 -23.65 18.13 -7.53
CA ASN A 327 -24.25 18.48 -8.82
C ASN A 327 -23.94 17.44 -9.91
N LEU A 328 -22.91 16.65 -9.73
CA LEU A 328 -22.46 15.65 -10.69
C LEU A 328 -22.97 14.24 -10.37
N LEU A 329 -23.48 13.99 -9.16
CA LEU A 329 -23.94 12.66 -8.73
C LEU A 329 -25.02 12.06 -9.65
N ALA A 330 -25.95 12.89 -10.14
CA ALA A 330 -27.00 12.43 -11.05
C ALA A 330 -26.46 11.86 -12.38
N MET A 331 -25.26 12.25 -12.80
CA MET A 331 -24.62 11.81 -14.04
C MET A 331 -23.66 10.62 -13.84
N TYR A 332 -23.09 10.48 -12.66
CA TYR A 332 -21.95 9.59 -12.42
C TYR A 332 -22.25 8.42 -11.50
N GLY A 333 -23.52 8.26 -11.14
CA GLY A 333 -23.94 7.19 -10.24
C GLY A 333 -23.68 7.55 -8.78
N ASP A 334 -23.50 6.54 -7.96
CA ASP A 334 -23.43 6.64 -6.52
C ASP A 334 -22.02 6.27 -6.03
N PRO A 335 -21.07 7.24 -6.01
CA PRO A 335 -19.70 6.98 -5.62
C PRO A 335 -19.56 6.78 -4.10
N THR A 336 -18.41 6.26 -3.68
CA THR A 336 -18.08 6.15 -2.26
C THR A 336 -17.89 7.55 -1.66
N GLU A 337 -18.64 7.85 -0.61
CA GLU A 337 -18.49 9.02 0.25
C GLU A 337 -17.44 8.73 1.33
N SER A 338 -17.59 7.59 2.01
CA SER A 338 -16.69 7.22 3.10
C SER A 338 -16.38 5.74 3.16
N SER A 339 -15.26 5.40 3.79
CA SER A 339 -14.94 4.04 4.20
C SER A 339 -14.08 4.08 5.45
N GLN A 340 -14.34 3.16 6.38
CA GLN A 340 -13.58 3.03 7.60
C GLN A 340 -13.42 1.59 8.03
N SER A 341 -12.38 1.33 8.82
CA SER A 341 -12.20 0.00 9.43
C SER A 341 -11.46 0.08 10.75
N TYR A 342 -11.72 -0.90 11.61
CA TYR A 342 -10.91 -1.15 12.79
C TYR A 342 -10.54 -2.62 12.86
N SER A 343 -9.36 -2.91 13.37
CA SER A 343 -8.91 -4.28 13.60
C SER A 343 -8.10 -4.43 14.87
N ALA A 344 -8.09 -5.65 15.38
CA ALA A 344 -7.26 -6.05 16.50
C ALA A 344 -6.68 -7.43 16.23
N ASN A 345 -5.40 -7.62 16.52
CA ASN A 345 -4.76 -8.92 16.35
C ASN A 345 -4.00 -9.37 17.59
N ILE A 346 -3.69 -10.65 17.60
CA ILE A 346 -2.73 -11.26 18.50
C ILE A 346 -1.76 -12.14 17.72
N LEU A 347 -0.48 -11.91 17.90
CA LEU A 347 0.59 -12.58 17.17
C LEU A 347 1.49 -13.34 18.14
N TYR A 348 1.80 -14.58 17.79
CA TYR A 348 2.67 -15.47 18.55
C TYR A 348 3.86 -15.91 17.71
N SER A 349 5.07 -15.60 18.15
CA SER A 349 6.33 -16.02 17.52
C SER A 349 7.14 -16.90 18.47
N PRO A 350 6.91 -18.23 18.47
CA PRO A 350 7.62 -19.15 19.37
C PRO A 350 9.12 -19.17 19.13
N VAL A 351 9.52 -18.95 17.91
CA VAL A 351 10.90 -18.84 17.45
C VAL A 351 11.03 -17.72 16.44
N LYS A 352 12.24 -17.22 16.22
CA LYS A 352 12.49 -16.22 15.17
C LYS A 352 11.97 -16.75 13.83
N ARG A 353 11.37 -15.86 13.03
CA ARG A 353 10.89 -16.11 11.67
C ARG A 353 9.58 -16.89 11.55
N LEU A 354 9.09 -17.60 12.59
CA LEU A 354 7.81 -18.28 12.56
C LEU A 354 6.81 -17.51 13.40
N THR A 355 5.69 -17.09 12.78
CA THR A 355 4.63 -16.33 13.43
C THR A 355 3.28 -16.97 13.12
N PHE A 356 2.49 -17.17 14.16
CA PHE A 356 1.06 -17.49 14.11
C PHE A 356 0.28 -16.25 14.51
N GLY A 357 -0.89 -16.05 13.95
CA GLY A 357 -1.72 -14.92 14.32
C GLY A 357 -3.20 -15.17 14.14
N ALA A 358 -3.99 -14.39 14.90
CA ALA A 358 -5.42 -14.22 14.73
C ALA A 358 -5.71 -12.72 14.68
N GLU A 359 -6.58 -12.29 13.76
CA GLU A 359 -7.00 -10.90 13.58
C GLU A 359 -8.50 -10.83 13.34
N PHE A 360 -9.17 -9.94 14.06
CA PHE A 360 -10.52 -9.51 13.75
C PHE A 360 -10.47 -8.15 13.05
N LYS A 361 -11.27 -7.98 12.02
CA LYS A 361 -11.47 -6.72 11.31
C LYS A 361 -12.96 -6.50 11.09
N HIS A 362 -13.41 -5.29 11.43
CA HIS A 362 -14.68 -4.74 10.98
C HIS A 362 -14.40 -3.61 9.98
N ALA A 363 -15.16 -3.55 8.91
CA ALA A 363 -15.02 -2.53 7.87
C ALA A 363 -16.38 -2.09 7.35
N GLU A 364 -16.52 -0.80 7.08
CA GLU A 364 -17.73 -0.15 6.57
C GLU A 364 -17.41 0.65 5.33
N ARG A 365 -18.38 0.74 4.42
CA ARG A 365 -18.32 1.59 3.25
C ARG A 365 -19.71 2.20 3.02
N GLU A 366 -19.74 3.52 2.81
CA GLU A 366 -20.94 4.29 2.54
C GLU A 366 -20.82 5.02 1.19
N LEU A 367 -21.94 5.07 0.48
CA LEU A 367 -22.08 5.81 -0.77
C LEU A 367 -22.77 7.16 -0.52
N GLU A 368 -22.68 8.09 -1.46
CA GLU A 368 -23.30 9.43 -1.38
C GLU A 368 -24.83 9.41 -1.16
N SER A 369 -25.48 8.35 -1.56
CA SER A 369 -26.93 8.16 -1.28
C SER A 369 -27.24 7.77 0.17
N GLY A 370 -26.25 7.54 1.01
CA GLY A 370 -26.40 6.96 2.35
C GLY A 370 -26.63 5.45 2.34
N VAL A 371 -26.42 4.79 1.20
CA VAL A 371 -26.44 3.32 1.13
C VAL A 371 -25.10 2.80 1.60
N ASP A 372 -25.13 1.91 2.57
CA ASP A 372 -23.93 1.36 3.22
C ASP A 372 -23.82 -0.16 3.10
N GLY A 373 -22.72 -0.67 3.57
CA GLY A 373 -22.45 -2.10 3.77
C GLY A 373 -21.22 -2.29 4.63
N ASP A 374 -21.23 -3.38 5.36
CA ASP A 374 -20.15 -3.73 6.29
C ASP A 374 -19.64 -5.17 6.10
N MET A 375 -18.49 -5.44 6.69
CA MET A 375 -17.85 -6.74 6.72
C MET A 375 -17.23 -6.99 8.09
N ASP A 376 -17.53 -8.16 8.66
CA ASP A 376 -16.79 -8.74 9.77
C ASP A 376 -15.90 -9.87 9.27
N ARG A 377 -14.60 -9.80 9.56
CA ARG A 377 -13.63 -10.83 9.15
C ARG A 377 -12.82 -11.32 10.33
N LEU A 378 -12.76 -12.64 10.47
CA LEU A 378 -11.82 -13.32 11.36
C LEU A 378 -10.77 -14.01 10.48
N GLN A 379 -9.51 -13.61 10.64
CA GLN A 379 -8.37 -14.13 9.87
C GLN A 379 -7.41 -14.86 10.79
N PHE A 380 -6.94 -16.03 10.36
CA PHE A 380 -5.82 -16.76 10.96
C PHE A 380 -4.70 -16.88 9.95
N SER A 381 -3.46 -16.72 10.42
CA SER A 381 -2.30 -16.81 9.53
C SER A 381 -1.15 -17.55 10.17
N VAL A 382 -0.39 -18.25 9.34
CA VAL A 382 0.92 -18.80 9.67
C VAL A 382 1.93 -18.28 8.68
N LYS A 383 3.01 -17.65 9.17
CA LYS A 383 4.07 -17.11 8.34
C LYS A 383 5.44 -17.59 8.79
N TYR A 384 6.23 -18.10 7.84
CA TYR A 384 7.63 -18.43 8.05
C TYR A 384 8.50 -17.63 7.07
N ALA A 385 9.41 -16.83 7.63
CA ALA A 385 10.38 -16.02 6.86
C ALA A 385 11.73 -16.74 6.75
N PHE A 386 12.42 -16.63 5.61
CA PHE A 386 13.72 -17.28 5.36
C PHE A 386 14.71 -16.33 4.69
#